data_4a6c30de43c771af3b73fe7e8bcf843d
#
_entry.id   4a6c30de43c771af3b73fe7e8bcf843d
#
_cell.length_a   1.000
_cell.length_b   1.000
_cell.length_c   1.000
_cell.angle_alpha   90.00
_cell.angle_beta   90.00
_cell.angle_gamma   90.00
#
_symmetry.space_group_name_H-M   'P 1'
#
loop_
_entity.id
_entity.type
_entity.pdbx_description
1 polymer ?
#
loop_
_entity_poly.entity_id
_entity_poly.type
_entity_poly.pdbx_seq_one_letter_code
_entity_poly.pdbx_strand_id
1 'polypeptide(L)'
;MLSAHPASDEAVALLDVVADPVRWSVLARLSDTPRCECDLQAHIEIAPSLLSYHLKVLREAGLVTATRRGRWIDYTLASDAHARLAAALPTSPAAP
;
A
#
# COMPACT_ATOMS: atom_id res chain seq x y z
N MET A 1 18.81 11.87 -19.75
CA MET A 1 18.01 12.60 -18.80
C MET A 1 16.55 12.26 -18.94
N LEU A 2 15.86 12.07 -17.84
CA LEU A 2 14.46 11.69 -17.85
C LEU A 2 13.57 12.92 -18.00
N SER A 3 12.65 12.86 -18.93
CA SER A 3 11.60 13.87 -19.00
C SER A 3 10.50 13.50 -18.01
N ALA A 4 10.10 14.45 -17.22
CA ALA A 4 8.95 14.23 -16.34
C ALA A 4 7.72 14.06 -17.20
N HIS A 5 6.92 13.07 -16.86
CA HIS A 5 5.71 12.75 -17.57
C HIS A 5 4.60 12.56 -16.53
N PRO A 6 3.42 13.15 -16.68
CA PRO A 6 2.40 13.04 -15.64
C PRO A 6 2.11 11.59 -15.22
N ALA A 7 1.99 10.68 -16.19
CA ALA A 7 1.75 9.28 -15.87
C ALA A 7 2.93 8.66 -15.13
N SER A 8 4.17 9.03 -15.49
CA SER A 8 5.37 8.54 -14.80
C SER A 8 5.47 9.11 -13.40
N ASP A 9 5.09 10.38 -13.20
CA ASP A 9 5.09 10.97 -11.88
C ASP A 9 4.08 10.29 -10.96
N GLU A 10 2.90 9.96 -11.47
CA GLU A 10 1.90 9.23 -10.72
C GLU A 10 2.38 7.82 -10.39
N ALA A 11 2.99 7.15 -11.34
CA ALA A 11 3.53 5.81 -11.15
C ALA A 11 4.63 5.81 -10.08
N VAL A 12 5.55 6.77 -10.16
CA VAL A 12 6.64 6.88 -9.18
C VAL A 12 6.07 7.18 -7.79
N ALA A 13 5.08 8.05 -7.70
CA ALA A 13 4.45 8.37 -6.42
C ALA A 13 3.81 7.13 -5.79
N LEU A 14 3.14 6.31 -6.60
CA LEU A 14 2.53 5.08 -6.11
C LEU A 14 3.60 4.08 -5.65
N LEU A 15 4.65 3.92 -6.45
CA LEU A 15 5.74 3.02 -6.09
C LEU A 15 6.48 3.49 -4.84
N ASP A 16 6.62 4.80 -4.66
CA ASP A 16 7.23 5.37 -3.47
C ASP A 16 6.44 5.02 -2.20
N VAL A 17 5.12 4.99 -2.31
CA VAL A 17 4.28 4.61 -1.18
C VAL A 17 4.62 3.20 -0.69
N VAL A 18 4.85 2.26 -1.59
CA VAL A 18 5.14 0.87 -1.20
C VAL A 18 6.62 0.62 -0.92
N ALA A 19 7.50 1.55 -1.25
CA ALA A 19 8.94 1.38 -1.08
C ALA A 19 9.43 1.65 0.33
N ASP A 20 8.54 1.77 1.29
CA ASP A 20 8.87 1.94 2.71
C ASP A 20 8.78 0.58 3.40
N PRO A 21 9.76 0.19 4.23
CA PRO A 21 9.75 -1.14 4.85
C PRO A 21 8.52 -1.42 5.70
N VAL A 22 8.01 -0.42 6.42
CA VAL A 22 6.82 -0.61 7.26
C VAL A 22 5.60 -0.81 6.38
N ARG A 23 5.42 0.04 5.37
CA ARG A 23 4.27 -0.08 4.47
C ARG A 23 4.31 -1.38 3.68
N TRP A 24 5.50 -1.79 3.26
CA TRP A 24 5.66 -3.09 2.60
C TRP A 24 5.23 -4.22 3.51
N SER A 25 5.63 -4.17 4.80
CA SER A 25 5.25 -5.19 5.78
C SER A 25 3.74 -5.23 6.00
N VAL A 26 3.10 -4.07 6.02
CA VAL A 26 1.63 -4.02 6.13
C VAL A 26 0.98 -4.70 4.93
N LEU A 27 1.42 -4.34 3.72
CA LEU A 27 0.85 -4.93 2.50
C LEU A 27 1.07 -6.45 2.47
N ALA A 28 2.25 -6.91 2.87
CA ALA A 28 2.54 -8.34 2.93
C ALA A 28 1.61 -9.05 3.92
N ARG A 29 1.34 -8.42 5.05
CA ARG A 29 0.46 -9.00 6.07
C ARG A 29 -0.99 -9.06 5.60
N LEU A 30 -1.38 -8.14 4.72
CA LEU A 30 -2.74 -8.08 4.19
C LEU A 30 -2.94 -8.87 2.90
N SER A 31 -1.89 -9.51 2.38
CA SER A 31 -1.93 -10.10 1.05
C SER A 31 -2.93 -11.25 0.91
N ASP A 32 -3.23 -11.95 2.00
CA ASP A 32 -4.09 -13.12 1.95
C ASP A 32 -5.38 -12.99 2.73
N THR A 33 -5.47 -12.03 3.66
CA THR A 33 -6.65 -11.91 4.51
C THR A 33 -6.71 -10.54 5.16
N PRO A 34 -7.90 -10.03 5.46
CA PRO A 34 -8.04 -8.82 6.25
C PRO A 34 -7.42 -8.97 7.63
N ARG A 35 -6.91 -7.87 8.17
CA ARG A 35 -6.33 -7.85 9.52
C ARG A 35 -6.83 -6.63 10.27
N CYS A 36 -7.09 -6.79 11.57
CA CYS A 36 -7.38 -5.63 12.40
C CYS A 36 -6.07 -4.86 12.65
N GLU A 37 -6.22 -3.60 13.03
CA GLU A 37 -5.05 -2.79 13.39
C GLU A 37 -4.29 -3.43 14.56
N CYS A 38 -5.00 -4.09 15.46
CA CYS A 38 -4.40 -4.79 16.59
C CYS A 38 -3.45 -5.91 16.14
N ASP A 39 -3.81 -6.65 15.08
CA ASP A 39 -2.92 -7.68 14.53
C ASP A 39 -1.69 -7.05 13.90
N LEU A 40 -1.89 -6.00 13.14
CA LEU A 40 -0.78 -5.29 12.51
C LEU A 40 0.17 -4.74 13.57
N GLN A 41 -0.37 -4.15 14.64
CA GLN A 41 0.44 -3.62 15.72
C GLN A 41 1.24 -4.72 16.42
N ALA A 42 0.66 -5.91 16.55
CA ALA A 42 1.33 -7.03 17.20
C ALA A 42 2.51 -7.58 16.39
N HIS A 43 2.45 -7.44 15.06
CA HIS A 43 3.46 -8.03 14.17
C HIS A 43 4.46 -7.02 13.62
N ILE A 44 4.16 -5.73 13.73
CA ILE A 44 5.03 -4.68 13.23
C ILE A 44 5.47 -3.84 14.42
N GLU A 45 6.74 -3.95 14.75
CA GLU A 45 7.28 -3.37 15.99
C GLU A 45 7.61 -1.89 15.81
N ILE A 46 6.59 -1.06 15.82
CA ILE A 46 6.74 0.40 15.76
C ILE A 46 5.69 1.04 16.68
N ALA A 47 5.90 2.31 16.98
CA ALA A 47 4.95 3.05 17.80
C ALA A 47 3.57 3.07 17.14
N PRO A 48 2.48 2.99 17.92
CA PRO A 48 1.13 3.01 17.36
C PRO A 48 0.84 4.24 16.49
N SER A 49 1.34 5.39 16.86
CA SER A 49 1.13 6.60 16.07
C SER A 49 1.80 6.52 14.70
N LEU A 50 2.96 5.86 14.65
CA LEU A 50 3.67 5.68 13.39
C LEU A 50 2.96 4.67 12.50
N LEU A 51 2.45 3.58 13.08
CA LEU A 51 1.64 2.63 12.32
C LEU A 51 0.40 3.32 11.75
N SER A 52 -0.29 4.12 12.55
CA SER A 52 -1.46 4.87 12.09
C SER A 52 -1.12 5.79 10.93
N TYR A 53 0.03 6.44 10.98
CA TYR A 53 0.50 7.29 9.88
C TYR A 53 0.67 6.47 8.59
N HIS A 54 1.35 5.34 8.68
CA HIS A 54 1.59 4.51 7.49
C HIS A 54 0.30 3.93 6.93
N LEU A 55 -0.64 3.54 7.79
CA LEU A 55 -1.94 3.07 7.35
C LEU A 55 -2.71 4.17 6.64
N LYS A 56 -2.62 5.39 7.13
CA LYS A 56 -3.25 6.54 6.48
C LYS A 56 -2.66 6.77 5.08
N VAL A 57 -1.34 6.72 4.96
CA VAL A 57 -0.66 6.89 3.67
C VAL A 57 -1.14 5.83 2.67
N LEU A 58 -1.20 4.57 3.11
CA LEU A 58 -1.67 3.48 2.24
C LEU A 58 -3.13 3.67 1.84
N ARG A 59 -3.96 4.11 2.77
CA ARG A 59 -5.38 4.36 2.51
C ARG A 59 -5.57 5.49 1.53
N GLU A 60 -4.84 6.58 1.70
CA GLU A 60 -4.94 7.75 0.81
C GLU A 60 -4.43 7.42 -0.59
N ALA A 61 -3.49 6.48 -0.70
CA ALA A 61 -3.03 6.00 -1.99
C ALA A 61 -4.00 5.00 -2.63
N GLY A 62 -5.03 4.58 -1.90
CA GLY A 62 -6.02 3.64 -2.42
C GLY A 62 -5.52 2.20 -2.48
N LEU A 63 -4.46 1.88 -1.75
CA LEU A 63 -3.91 0.52 -1.75
C LEU A 63 -4.53 -0.37 -0.68
N VAL A 64 -5.07 0.24 0.38
CA VAL A 64 -5.80 -0.49 1.40
C VAL A 64 -7.12 0.20 1.69
N THR A 65 -8.09 -0.56 2.17
CA THR A 65 -9.37 -0.05 2.63
C THR A 65 -9.53 -0.37 4.10
N ALA A 66 -10.29 0.46 4.80
CA ALA A 66 -10.55 0.28 6.23
C ALA A 66 -12.04 0.12 6.43
N THR A 67 -12.43 -0.87 7.23
CA THR A 67 -13.82 -1.14 7.55
C THR A 67 -13.97 -1.23 9.07
N ARG A 68 -14.92 -0.46 9.60
CA ARG A 68 -15.18 -0.51 11.03
C ARG A 68 -16.00 -1.77 11.34
N ARG A 69 -15.55 -2.50 12.37
CA ARG A 69 -16.24 -3.68 12.88
C ARG A 69 -16.37 -3.50 14.41
N GLY A 70 -17.49 -2.95 14.84
CA GLY A 70 -17.67 -2.58 16.24
C GLY A 70 -16.66 -1.50 16.64
N ARG A 71 -15.85 -1.80 17.65
CA ARG A 71 -14.79 -0.90 18.09
C ARG A 71 -13.49 -1.11 17.33
N TRP A 72 -13.43 -2.12 16.47
CA TRP A 72 -12.22 -2.48 15.73
C TRP A 72 -12.29 -1.93 14.32
N ILE A 73 -11.11 -1.71 13.75
CA ILE A 73 -10.99 -1.35 12.34
C ILE A 73 -10.20 -2.44 11.67
N ASP A 74 -10.79 -3.05 10.66
CA ASP A 74 -10.14 -4.06 9.84
C ASP A 74 -9.61 -3.42 8.57
N TYR A 75 -8.41 -3.80 8.19
CA TYR A 75 -7.77 -3.32 6.96
C TYR A 75 -7.72 -4.45 5.95
N THR A 76 -7.93 -4.11 4.69
CA THR A 76 -7.94 -5.06 3.57
C THR A 76 -7.15 -4.47 2.42
N LEU A 77 -6.42 -5.30 1.72
CA LEU A 77 -5.77 -4.88 0.49
C LEU A 77 -6.85 -4.51 -0.53
N ALA A 78 -6.71 -3.35 -1.17
CA ALA A 78 -7.67 -2.94 -2.19
C ALA A 78 -7.67 -3.95 -3.33
N SER A 79 -8.85 -4.23 -3.88
CA SER A 79 -9.00 -5.26 -4.91
C SER A 79 -8.20 -4.99 -6.16
N ASP A 80 -7.91 -3.71 -6.46
CA ASP A 80 -7.14 -3.31 -7.63
C ASP A 80 -5.68 -2.98 -7.32
N ALA A 81 -5.20 -3.25 -6.09
CA ALA A 81 -3.86 -2.86 -5.68
C ALA A 81 -2.79 -3.49 -6.57
N HIS A 82 -2.87 -4.79 -6.81
CA HIS A 82 -1.88 -5.46 -7.65
C HIS A 82 -1.91 -4.94 -9.07
N ALA A 83 -3.09 -4.75 -9.64
CA ALA A 83 -3.20 -4.26 -11.01
C ALA A 83 -2.63 -2.84 -11.14
N ARG A 84 -2.89 -1.99 -10.15
CA ARG A 84 -2.36 -0.62 -10.17
C ARG A 84 -0.84 -0.59 -10.05
N LEU A 85 -0.28 -1.44 -9.19
CA LEU A 85 1.17 -1.51 -9.04
C LEU A 85 1.83 -2.10 -10.28
N ALA A 86 1.23 -3.13 -10.87
CA ALA A 86 1.73 -3.69 -12.11
C ALA A 86 1.69 -2.66 -13.24
N ALA A 87 0.61 -1.89 -13.31
CA ALA A 87 0.46 -0.86 -14.34
C ALA A 87 1.45 0.30 -14.13
N ALA A 88 1.91 0.52 -12.88
CA ALA A 88 2.89 1.56 -12.60
C ALA A 88 4.30 1.20 -13.06
N LEU A 89 4.59 -0.09 -13.20
CA LEU A 89 5.91 -0.54 -13.64
C LEU A 89 6.04 -0.33 -15.14
N PRO A 90 7.25 0.05 -15.60
CA PRO A 90 7.46 0.17 -17.03
C PRO A 90 7.22 -1.15 -17.74
N THR A 91 6.59 -1.07 -18.90
CA THR A 91 6.38 -2.27 -19.71
C THR A 91 7.52 -2.37 -20.75
N SER A 92 7.80 -3.61 -21.16
CA SER A 92 8.78 -3.83 -22.19
C SER A 92 8.20 -3.45 -23.54
N PRO A 93 8.76 -2.50 -24.26
CA PRO A 93 8.25 -2.13 -25.58
C PRO A 93 8.55 -3.18 -26.63
N ALA A 94 9.47 -4.08 -26.34
CA ALA A 94 9.91 -5.06 -27.31
C ALA A 94 9.21 -6.39 -27.17
N ALA A 95 8.22 -6.49 -26.33
CA ALA A 95 7.51 -7.74 -26.14
C ALA A 95 6.90 -8.17 -27.46
N PRO A 96 7.33 -9.29 -28.01
CA PRO A 96 6.78 -9.79 -29.26
C PRO A 96 5.38 -10.32 -29.07
#